data_994047f023c4c928a8dba0ad729df228
#
_entry.id   994047f023c4c928a8dba0ad729df228
#
_cell.length_a   1.000
_cell.length_b   1.000
_cell.length_c   1.000
_cell.angle_alpha   90.00
_cell.angle_beta   90.00
_cell.angle_gamma   90.00
#
_symmetry.space_group_name_H-M   'P 1'
#
loop_
_entity.id
_entity.type
_entity.pdbx_description
1 polymer ?
#
loop_
_entity_poly.entity_id
_entity_poly.type
_entity_poly.pdbx_seq_one_letter_code
_entity_poly.pdbx_strand_id
1 'polypeptide(L)'
;LLRRFMMELANRTAAEKDCAALITGESLGQVASQTMAAIRVTDEAARYPVLRPCIGLDKEEIVERARQIGTFGTSILPYEDCCTVFTPRHPKTRPELSKVLCQEARLDRDALLQEAWDSMYTVAVRQFEELPLDVGNA
;
A
#
# COMPACT_ATOMS: atom_id res chain seq x y z
N LEU A 1 4.08 7.91 7.88
CA LEU A 1 4.35 6.75 8.76
C LEU A 1 3.69 5.48 8.21
N LEU A 2 2.34 5.44 8.04
CA LEU A 2 1.60 4.24 7.63
C LEU A 2 2.27 3.48 6.47
N ARG A 3 2.62 4.17 5.37
CA ARG A 3 3.25 3.51 4.21
C ARG A 3 4.61 2.86 4.51
N ARG A 4 5.35 3.36 5.48
CA ARG A 4 6.60 2.72 5.94
C ARG A 4 6.29 1.44 6.71
N PHE A 5 5.26 1.45 7.57
CA PHE A 5 4.79 0.23 8.25
C PHE A 5 4.29 -0.81 7.24
N MET A 6 3.53 -0.39 6.22
CA MET A 6 3.13 -1.30 5.12
C MET A 6 4.33 -1.91 4.41
N MET A 7 5.40 -1.12 4.18
CA MET A 7 6.63 -1.62 3.55
C MET A 7 7.35 -2.64 4.43
N GLU A 8 7.38 -2.43 5.74
CA GLU A 8 7.98 -3.40 6.67
C GLU A 8 7.19 -4.73 6.72
N LEU A 9 5.86 -4.66 6.73
CA LEU A 9 5.02 -5.86 6.63
C LEU A 9 5.22 -6.57 5.29
N ALA A 10 5.34 -5.82 4.20
CA ALA A 10 5.64 -6.37 2.88
C ALA A 10 7.03 -7.05 2.84
N ASN A 11 8.06 -6.45 3.46
CA ASN A 11 9.37 -7.09 3.61
C ASN A 11 9.27 -8.43 4.35
N ARG A 12 8.52 -8.47 5.45
CA ARG A 12 8.33 -9.70 6.24
C ARG A 12 7.59 -10.76 5.43
N THR A 13 6.54 -10.37 4.71
CA THR A 13 5.81 -11.27 3.80
C THR A 13 6.70 -11.78 2.68
N ALA A 14 7.51 -10.92 2.07
CA ALA A 14 8.43 -11.30 1.01
C ALA A 14 9.47 -12.33 1.50
N ALA A 15 10.00 -12.14 2.70
CA ALA A 15 10.92 -13.09 3.31
C ALA A 15 10.27 -14.45 3.58
N GLU A 16 9.03 -14.46 4.11
CA GLU A 16 8.30 -15.70 4.41
C GLU A 16 7.91 -16.46 3.14
N LYS A 17 7.56 -15.74 2.08
CA LYS A 17 7.09 -16.32 0.81
C LYS A 17 8.19 -16.48 -0.24
N ASP A 18 9.46 -16.23 0.14
CA ASP A 18 10.63 -16.32 -0.75
C ASP A 18 10.46 -15.45 -2.03
N CYS A 19 9.97 -14.23 -1.85
CA CYS A 19 9.78 -13.29 -2.95
C CYS A 19 11.08 -12.49 -3.20
N ALA A 20 11.41 -12.26 -4.46
CA ALA A 20 12.61 -11.52 -4.85
C ALA A 20 12.41 -9.99 -4.92
N ALA A 21 11.17 -9.50 -4.94
CA ALA A 21 10.84 -8.09 -5.09
C ALA A 21 9.46 -7.77 -4.49
N LEU A 22 9.22 -6.49 -4.24
CA LEU A 22 7.91 -5.94 -3.91
C LEU A 22 7.32 -5.25 -5.14
N ILE A 23 6.00 -5.26 -5.28
CA ILE A 23 5.30 -4.55 -6.36
C ILE A 23 4.30 -3.60 -5.71
N THR A 24 4.28 -2.34 -6.16
CA THR A 24 3.32 -1.33 -5.71
C THR A 24 2.61 -0.67 -6.88
N GLY A 25 1.34 -0.28 -6.69
CA GLY A 25 0.53 0.43 -7.67
C GLY A 25 0.72 1.95 -7.65
N GLU A 26 1.86 2.46 -7.21
CA GLU A 26 2.12 3.89 -7.12
C GLU A 26 2.23 4.54 -8.51
N SER A 27 1.64 5.74 -8.63
CA SER A 27 1.80 6.62 -9.77
C SER A 27 2.16 8.03 -9.29
N LEU A 28 3.12 8.67 -9.96
CA LEU A 28 3.59 10.01 -9.55
C LEU A 28 2.50 11.06 -9.73
N GLY A 29 2.32 11.89 -8.70
CA GLY A 29 1.44 13.06 -8.77
C GLY A 29 -0.05 12.79 -8.61
N GLN A 30 -0.49 11.55 -8.51
CA GLN A 30 -1.92 11.22 -8.38
C GLN A 30 -2.49 11.65 -7.02
N VAL A 31 -1.73 11.48 -5.95
CA VAL A 31 -2.10 11.90 -4.60
C VAL A 31 -0.91 12.49 -3.86
N ALA A 32 -1.17 13.24 -2.80
CA ALA A 32 -0.15 13.94 -2.01
C ALA A 32 0.96 13.03 -1.45
N SER A 33 0.69 11.74 -1.24
CA SER A 33 1.65 10.73 -0.78
C SER A 33 2.48 10.10 -1.90
N GLN A 34 2.20 10.40 -3.15
CA GLN A 34 2.88 9.83 -4.32
C GLN A 34 3.78 10.88 -5.02
N THR A 35 4.50 11.66 -4.25
CA THR A 35 5.59 12.54 -4.71
C THR A 35 6.92 11.80 -4.64
N MET A 36 7.91 12.21 -5.43
CA MET A 36 9.27 11.64 -5.37
C MET A 36 9.85 11.69 -3.96
N ALA A 37 9.63 12.79 -3.22
CA ALA A 37 10.08 12.91 -1.85
C ALA A 37 9.39 11.90 -0.91
N ALA A 38 8.10 11.66 -1.08
CA ALA A 38 7.34 10.70 -0.28
C ALA A 38 7.74 9.25 -0.61
N ILE A 39 7.92 8.93 -1.89
CA ILE A 39 8.38 7.62 -2.35
C ILE A 39 9.78 7.32 -1.77
N ARG A 40 10.72 8.28 -1.86
CA ARG A 40 12.06 8.12 -1.27
C ARG A 40 12.01 7.78 0.22
N VAL A 41 11.14 8.42 0.98
CA VAL A 41 10.97 8.15 2.43
C VAL A 41 10.37 6.76 2.67
N THR A 42 9.49 6.29 1.80
CA THR A 42 8.91 4.95 1.89
C THR A 42 9.94 3.89 1.48
N ASP A 43 10.71 4.14 0.42
CA ASP A 43 11.71 3.22 -0.10
C ASP A 43 12.85 2.94 0.88
N GLU A 44 13.16 3.91 1.74
CA GLU A 44 14.18 3.69 2.77
C GLU A 44 13.82 2.54 3.74
N ALA A 45 12.53 2.26 3.92
CA ALA A 45 12.07 1.12 4.69
C ALA A 45 12.05 -0.21 3.90
N ALA A 46 12.24 -0.17 2.57
CA ALA A 46 12.24 -1.38 1.74
C ALA A 46 13.56 -2.13 1.84
N ARG A 47 13.50 -3.45 1.95
CA ARG A 47 14.65 -4.36 1.95
C ARG A 47 14.80 -5.10 0.62
N TYR A 48 13.78 -5.07 -0.22
CA TYR A 48 13.73 -5.68 -1.53
C TYR A 48 13.58 -4.61 -2.60
N PRO A 49 13.97 -4.89 -3.84
CA PRO A 49 13.65 -4.01 -4.97
C PRO A 49 12.15 -3.76 -5.05
N VAL A 50 11.75 -2.50 -5.24
CA VAL A 50 10.34 -2.12 -5.37
C VAL A 50 10.03 -1.79 -6.82
N LEU A 51 9.24 -2.65 -7.46
CA LEU A 51 8.79 -2.49 -8.83
C LEU A 51 7.48 -1.67 -8.86
N ARG A 52 7.43 -0.69 -9.75
CA ARG A 52 6.30 0.25 -9.86
C ARG A 52 5.82 0.33 -11.30
N PRO A 53 5.04 -0.64 -11.78
CA PRO A 53 4.61 -0.69 -13.18
C PRO A 53 3.78 0.52 -13.62
N CYS A 54 3.13 1.22 -12.69
CA CYS A 54 2.29 2.38 -12.98
C CYS A 54 2.96 3.73 -12.70
N ILE A 55 4.26 3.78 -12.36
CA ILE A 55 4.88 4.98 -11.80
C ILE A 55 4.80 6.21 -12.72
N GLY A 56 4.86 6.03 -14.01
CA GLY A 56 4.80 7.08 -15.03
C GLY A 56 3.45 7.23 -15.71
N LEU A 57 2.45 6.41 -15.36
CA LEU A 57 1.13 6.43 -15.98
C LEU A 57 0.25 7.48 -15.31
N ASP A 58 -0.57 8.16 -16.09
CA ASP A 58 -1.64 9.00 -15.55
C ASP A 58 -2.86 8.17 -15.18
N LYS A 59 -3.89 8.84 -14.63
CA LYS A 59 -5.10 8.15 -14.16
C LYS A 59 -5.88 7.49 -15.31
N GLU A 60 -5.91 8.12 -16.47
CA GLU A 60 -6.66 7.60 -17.62
C GLU A 60 -5.97 6.37 -18.19
N GLU A 61 -4.65 6.39 -18.31
CA GLU A 61 -3.85 5.25 -18.73
C GLU A 61 -4.01 4.05 -17.77
N ILE A 62 -4.03 4.30 -16.46
CA ILE A 62 -4.26 3.25 -15.45
C ILE A 62 -5.66 2.66 -15.59
N VAL A 63 -6.69 3.50 -15.79
CA VAL A 63 -8.07 3.06 -16.01
C VAL A 63 -8.18 2.22 -17.28
N GLU A 64 -7.52 2.64 -18.36
CA GLU A 64 -7.50 1.88 -19.60
C GLU A 64 -6.86 0.50 -19.42
N ARG A 65 -5.73 0.43 -18.71
CA ARG A 65 -5.08 -0.84 -18.35
C ARG A 65 -6.01 -1.74 -17.52
N ALA A 66 -6.68 -1.17 -16.53
CA ALA A 66 -7.63 -1.91 -15.71
C ALA A 66 -8.81 -2.48 -16.54
N ARG A 67 -9.29 -1.74 -17.55
CA ARG A 67 -10.30 -2.24 -18.50
C ARG A 67 -9.76 -3.36 -19.38
N GLN A 68 -8.53 -3.22 -19.90
CA GLN A 68 -7.88 -4.23 -20.74
C GLN A 68 -7.69 -5.57 -20.01
N ILE A 69 -7.35 -5.53 -18.73
CA ILE A 69 -7.15 -6.75 -17.92
C ILE A 69 -8.42 -7.20 -17.17
N GLY A 70 -9.57 -6.54 -17.38
CA GLY A 70 -10.86 -6.92 -16.82
C GLY A 70 -11.06 -6.60 -15.32
N THR A 71 -10.20 -5.80 -14.68
CA THR A 71 -10.28 -5.47 -13.24
C THR A 71 -11.04 -4.18 -12.95
N PHE A 72 -11.34 -3.37 -13.97
CA PHE A 72 -11.97 -2.06 -13.80
C PHE A 72 -13.32 -2.15 -13.08
N GLY A 73 -14.18 -3.12 -13.47
CA GLY A 73 -15.49 -3.31 -12.87
C GLY A 73 -15.44 -3.54 -11.37
N THR A 74 -14.46 -4.33 -10.90
CA THR A 74 -14.23 -4.55 -9.48
C THR A 74 -13.65 -3.31 -8.80
N SER A 75 -12.75 -2.59 -9.48
CA SER A 75 -12.06 -1.42 -8.91
C SER A 75 -12.97 -0.22 -8.64
N ILE A 76 -14.14 -0.14 -9.30
CA ILE A 76 -15.10 0.96 -9.11
C ILE A 76 -16.24 0.62 -8.14
N LEU A 77 -16.26 -0.59 -7.59
CA LEU A 77 -17.25 -0.94 -6.58
C LEU A 77 -17.15 0.00 -5.38
N PRO A 78 -18.29 0.45 -4.82
CA PRO A 78 -18.29 1.33 -3.65
C PRO A 78 -17.73 0.55 -2.45
N TYR A 79 -16.57 0.99 -1.98
CA TYR A 79 -15.92 0.47 -0.79
C TYR A 79 -15.25 1.62 -0.03
N GLU A 80 -15.13 1.48 1.28
CA GLU A 80 -14.45 2.51 2.07
C GLU A 80 -12.96 2.57 1.69
N ASP A 81 -12.50 3.78 1.35
CA ASP A 81 -11.11 4.02 1.03
C ASP A 81 -10.34 4.48 2.27
N CYS A 82 -9.26 3.80 2.60
CA CYS A 82 -8.36 4.19 3.68
C CYS A 82 -7.84 5.64 3.53
N CYS A 83 -7.82 6.17 2.30
CA CYS A 83 -7.45 7.57 2.04
C CYS A 83 -8.39 8.57 2.71
N THR A 84 -9.66 8.26 2.88
CA THR A 84 -10.62 9.16 3.52
C THR A 84 -10.47 9.18 5.04
N VAL A 85 -10.09 8.06 5.64
CA VAL A 85 -9.96 7.89 7.09
C VAL A 85 -8.64 8.45 7.62
N PHE A 86 -7.54 8.27 6.88
CA PHE A 86 -6.18 8.61 7.35
C PHE A 86 -5.58 9.85 6.69
N THR A 87 -6.36 10.62 5.92
CA THR A 87 -5.84 11.84 5.29
C THR A 87 -5.73 12.98 6.32
N PRO A 88 -4.53 13.46 6.62
CA PRO A 88 -4.37 14.64 7.48
C PRO A 88 -4.92 15.89 6.77
N ARG A 89 -5.44 16.85 7.54
CA ARG A 89 -5.95 18.13 7.00
C ARG A 89 -4.91 18.87 6.13
N HIS A 90 -3.62 18.67 6.40
CA HIS A 90 -2.51 19.24 5.65
C HIS A 90 -1.49 18.14 5.30
N PRO A 91 -1.69 17.42 4.18
CA PRO A 91 -0.77 16.38 3.77
C PRO A 91 0.59 16.97 3.38
N LYS A 92 1.66 16.39 3.90
CA LYS A 92 3.02 16.80 3.56
C LYS A 92 3.46 16.16 2.24
N THR A 93 3.53 16.95 1.19
CA THR A 93 3.98 16.51 -0.14
C THR A 93 5.51 16.39 -0.27
N ARG A 94 6.26 17.00 0.65
CA ARG A 94 7.73 16.93 0.71
C ARG A 94 8.18 16.52 2.12
N PRO A 95 7.98 15.26 2.50
CA PRO A 95 8.45 14.76 3.79
C PRO A 95 9.99 14.68 3.80
N GLU A 96 10.58 15.05 4.93
CA GLU A 96 12.00 14.86 5.21
C GLU A 96 12.18 13.58 6.01
N LEU A 97 13.08 12.69 5.56
CA LEU A 97 13.29 11.40 6.19
C LEU A 97 13.60 11.51 7.70
N SER A 98 14.49 12.41 8.08
CA SER A 98 14.88 12.62 9.48
C SER A 98 13.68 12.97 10.38
N LYS A 99 12.77 13.82 9.88
CA LYS A 99 11.55 14.18 10.61
C LYS A 99 10.57 13.02 10.72
N VAL A 100 10.48 12.21 9.67
CA VAL A 100 9.62 11.02 9.66
C VAL A 100 10.15 9.99 10.64
N LEU A 101 11.45 9.70 10.64
CA LEU A 101 12.09 8.77 11.58
C LEU A 101 11.95 9.25 13.03
N CYS A 102 12.08 10.55 13.29
CA CYS A 102 11.85 11.11 14.62
C CYS A 102 10.41 10.90 15.13
N GLN A 103 9.41 10.98 14.25
CA GLN A 103 8.02 10.68 14.61
C GLN A 103 7.77 9.16 14.74
N GLU A 104 8.41 8.34 13.91
CA GLU A 104 8.36 6.89 13.98
C GLU A 104 8.92 6.37 15.30
N ALA A 105 10.05 6.94 15.77
CA ALA A 105 10.67 6.59 17.05
C ALA A 105 9.80 6.88 18.30
N ARG A 106 8.70 7.62 18.15
CA ARG A 106 7.73 7.89 19.23
C ARG A 106 6.67 6.80 19.37
N LEU A 107 6.60 5.88 18.42
CA LEU A 107 5.66 4.77 18.39
C LEU A 107 6.35 3.50 18.90
N ASP A 108 5.60 2.63 19.54
CA ASP A 108 6.04 1.25 19.75
C ASP A 108 5.89 0.48 18.44
N ARG A 109 6.91 0.68 17.58
CA ARG A 109 6.91 0.16 16.21
C ARG A 109 6.83 -1.35 16.17
N ASP A 110 7.57 -2.03 17.03
CA ASP A 110 7.67 -3.49 17.03
C ASP A 110 6.35 -4.12 17.48
N ALA A 111 5.71 -3.55 18.51
CA ALA A 111 4.40 -4.01 18.96
C ALA A 111 3.33 -3.81 17.87
N LEU A 112 3.30 -2.64 17.21
CA LEU A 112 2.34 -2.35 16.14
C LEU A 112 2.53 -3.27 14.91
N LEU A 113 3.77 -3.53 14.52
CA LEU A 113 4.08 -4.46 13.43
C LEU A 113 3.73 -5.90 13.79
N GLN A 114 3.93 -6.30 15.04
CA GLN A 114 3.59 -7.64 15.48
C GLN A 114 2.07 -7.82 15.55
N GLU A 115 1.33 -6.86 16.10
CA GLU A 115 -0.13 -6.88 16.13
C GLU A 115 -0.73 -6.98 14.72
N ALA A 116 -0.23 -6.15 13.79
CA ALA A 116 -0.66 -6.20 12.39
C ALA A 116 -0.31 -7.55 11.73
N TRP A 117 0.86 -8.11 12.03
CA TRP A 117 1.27 -9.41 11.53
C TRP A 117 0.38 -10.54 12.04
N ASP A 118 0.07 -10.56 13.32
CA ASP A 118 -0.74 -11.60 13.96
C ASP A 118 -2.20 -11.55 13.52
N SER A 119 -2.66 -10.39 13.05
CA SER A 119 -4.01 -10.20 12.50
C SER A 119 -4.14 -10.62 11.02
N MET A 120 -3.02 -10.94 10.33
CA MET A 120 -3.06 -11.36 8.93
C MET A 120 -3.70 -12.74 8.78
N TYR A 121 -4.50 -12.89 7.74
CA TYR A 121 -5.06 -14.17 7.33
C TYR A 121 -4.90 -14.37 5.82
N THR A 122 -4.91 -15.61 5.41
CA THR A 122 -4.80 -16.00 3.99
C THR A 122 -6.15 -16.46 3.48
N VAL A 123 -6.58 -15.90 2.35
CA VAL A 123 -7.80 -16.32 1.66
C VAL A 123 -7.41 -17.05 0.39
N ALA A 124 -7.94 -18.25 0.19
CA ALA A 124 -7.81 -18.97 -1.06
C ALA A 124 -8.85 -18.42 -2.06
N VAL A 125 -8.38 -17.80 -3.13
CA VAL A 125 -9.25 -17.35 -4.22
C VAL A 125 -9.18 -18.38 -5.36
N ARG A 126 -10.33 -18.96 -5.72
CA ARG A 126 -10.45 -19.84 -6.87
C ARG A 126 -11.07 -19.08 -8.04
N GLN A 127 -10.53 -19.30 -9.22
CA GLN A 127 -11.08 -18.74 -10.45
C GLN A 127 -12.48 -19.31 -10.68
N PHE A 128 -13.48 -18.46 -10.91
CA PHE A 128 -14.88 -18.79 -11.18
C PHE A 128 -15.76 -19.30 -10.01
N GLU A 129 -15.32 -19.20 -8.76
CA GLU A 129 -16.22 -19.32 -7.63
C GLU A 129 -16.58 -17.92 -7.09
N GLU A 130 -17.88 -17.57 -7.14
CA GLU A 130 -18.40 -16.44 -6.36
C GLU A 130 -18.33 -16.84 -4.89
N LEU A 131 -17.32 -16.39 -4.18
CA LEU A 131 -17.30 -16.51 -2.73
C LEU A 131 -18.37 -15.57 -2.15
N PRO A 132 -19.27 -16.06 -1.28
CA PRO A 132 -20.15 -15.15 -0.56
C PRO A 132 -19.27 -14.18 0.20
N LEU A 133 -19.48 -12.89 -0.04
CA LEU A 133 -18.89 -11.82 0.76
C LEU A 133 -19.49 -11.95 2.16
N ASP A 134 -18.81 -12.66 3.03
CA ASP A 134 -19.10 -12.64 4.45
C ASP A 134 -18.66 -11.27 4.98
N VAL A 135 -19.56 -10.29 4.84
CA VAL A 135 -19.42 -8.98 5.48
C VAL A 135 -19.66 -9.23 6.96
N GLY A 136 -18.61 -9.70 7.63
CA GLY A 136 -18.61 -9.84 9.07
C GLY A 136 -19.04 -8.52 9.71
N ASN A 137 -20.19 -8.54 10.34
CA ASN A 137 -20.62 -7.50 11.26
C ASN A 137 -19.58 -7.39 12.37
N ALA A 138 -18.80 -6.32 12.34
CA ALA A 138 -18.05 -5.81 13.48
C ALA A 138 -18.43 -4.36 13.70
#